data_d51e3bbd898ffffb3a37d21f85824c8a
#
_entry.id   d51e3bbd898ffffb3a37d21f85824c8a
#
_cell.length_a   1.000
_cell.length_b   1.000
_cell.length_c   1.000
_cell.angle_alpha   90.00
_cell.angle_beta   90.00
_cell.angle_gamma   90.00
#
_symmetry.space_group_name_H-M   'P 1'
#
loop_
_entity.id
_entity.type
_entity.pdbx_description
1 polymer ?
#
loop_
_entity_poly.entity_id
_entity_poly.type
_entity_poly.pdbx_seq_one_letter_code
_entity_poly.pdbx_strand_id
1 'polypeptide(L)'
;MFYIFQNKKTAPRWYIIAGLFFFVHYNISHLKSGFAEISGSVEKLGWREIQFVDKKSNRFSKCGQGCIQVDSDSAVSMIQRSLKIDITEKKFLSWEWKLAVPPAPSDLARKGKDDRPLAVYITFPFDYQNASMSERAMRPLLEFSYGSEAPGRVLSYVWASAESKGKVIESPFGGTQHKMIVKRNNRSRLGVWLEEKVDILADYKDVFGGEPKSVSHILISSDTDDTLSFNTGFVKNMQFTPH
;
A
#
# COMPACT_ATOMS: atom_id res chain seq x y z
N MET A 1 -1.87 -32.92 -52.22
CA MET A 1 -0.97 -32.87 -51.10
C MET A 1 -1.02 -31.45 -50.52
N PHE A 2 -1.94 -31.22 -49.59
CA PHE A 2 -2.21 -29.89 -49.05
C PHE A 2 -1.38 -29.69 -47.78
N TYR A 3 -0.48 -28.73 -47.78
CA TYR A 3 0.21 -28.27 -46.58
C TYR A 3 -0.66 -27.23 -45.87
N ILE A 4 -1.12 -27.54 -44.69
CA ILE A 4 -1.82 -26.61 -43.79
C ILE A 4 -0.77 -25.80 -43.04
N PHE A 5 -0.67 -24.51 -43.38
CA PHE A 5 0.08 -23.55 -42.54
C PHE A 5 -0.68 -23.29 -41.26
N GLN A 6 -0.19 -23.74 -40.15
CA GLN A 6 -0.69 -23.31 -38.85
C GLN A 6 -0.23 -21.87 -38.57
N ASN A 7 -1.24 -21.00 -38.61
CA ASN A 7 -1.07 -19.60 -38.19
C ASN A 7 -0.84 -19.55 -36.69
N LYS A 8 0.36 -19.15 -36.26
CA LYS A 8 0.67 -18.79 -34.87
C LYS A 8 -0.19 -17.59 -34.50
N LYS A 9 -1.27 -17.84 -33.79
CA LYS A 9 -2.10 -16.80 -33.17
C LYS A 9 -1.20 -16.02 -32.20
N THR A 10 -0.94 -14.78 -32.54
CA THR A 10 -0.40 -13.77 -31.64
C THR A 10 -1.29 -13.70 -30.41
N ALA A 11 -0.73 -13.92 -29.25
CA ALA A 11 -1.43 -13.75 -27.98
C ALA A 11 -1.97 -12.32 -27.88
N PRO A 12 -3.21 -12.12 -27.44
CA PRO A 12 -3.78 -10.79 -27.36
C PRO A 12 -2.99 -9.94 -26.37
N ARG A 13 -2.79 -8.68 -26.74
CA ARG A 13 -2.11 -7.63 -25.95
C ARG A 13 -2.86 -7.25 -24.66
N TRP A 14 -3.15 -8.23 -23.82
CA TRP A 14 -3.80 -8.03 -22.52
C TRP A 14 -2.81 -7.70 -21.38
N TYR A 15 -1.51 -7.75 -21.68
CA TYR A 15 -0.45 -7.53 -20.68
C TYR A 15 -0.24 -6.07 -20.24
N ILE A 16 -0.85 -5.09 -20.91
CA ILE A 16 -0.70 -3.67 -20.54
C ILE A 16 -1.63 -3.27 -19.39
N ILE A 17 -2.66 -4.06 -19.11
CA ILE A 17 -3.64 -3.80 -18.04
C ILE A 17 -3.17 -4.37 -16.68
N ALA A 18 -2.19 -5.26 -16.66
CA ALA A 18 -1.73 -5.92 -15.43
C ALA A 18 -0.99 -5.00 -14.44
N GLY A 19 -0.53 -3.82 -14.85
CA GLY A 19 0.16 -2.87 -13.97
C GLY A 19 -0.73 -2.19 -12.93
N LEU A 20 -2.05 -2.13 -13.15
CA LEU A 20 -3.02 -1.59 -12.18
C LEU A 20 -3.63 -2.69 -11.29
N PHE A 21 -3.31 -3.94 -11.53
CA PHE A 21 -4.01 -5.12 -11.01
C PHE A 21 -3.61 -5.56 -9.60
N PHE A 22 -2.68 -4.91 -8.92
CA PHE A 22 -2.48 -5.23 -7.52
C PHE A 22 -3.67 -4.84 -6.63
N PHE A 23 -4.56 -4.02 -7.18
CA PHE A 23 -5.85 -3.75 -6.58
C PHE A 23 -7.01 -4.52 -7.24
N VAL A 24 -6.86 -5.22 -8.35
CA VAL A 24 -8.02 -5.66 -9.19
C VAL A 24 -8.32 -7.17 -9.14
N HIS A 25 -7.50 -8.03 -8.56
CA HIS A 25 -7.87 -9.44 -8.41
C HIS A 25 -8.60 -9.73 -7.09
N TYR A 26 -9.65 -8.95 -6.81
CA TYR A 26 -10.65 -9.35 -5.84
C TYR A 26 -11.76 -10.12 -6.58
N ASN A 27 -11.72 -11.44 -6.48
CA ASN A 27 -12.78 -12.29 -7.02
C ASN A 27 -14.06 -12.04 -6.24
N ILE A 28 -15.07 -11.44 -6.90
CA ILE A 28 -16.40 -11.15 -6.36
C ILE A 28 -17.13 -12.42 -5.86
N SER A 29 -16.69 -13.61 -6.25
CA SER A 29 -17.27 -14.88 -5.81
C SER A 29 -16.96 -15.27 -4.36
N HIS A 30 -16.04 -14.62 -3.68
CA HIS A 30 -15.67 -14.89 -2.29
C HIS A 30 -16.10 -13.84 -1.26
N LEU A 31 -16.96 -12.90 -1.65
CA LEU A 31 -17.52 -11.90 -0.73
C LEU A 31 -18.42 -12.50 0.38
N LYS A 32 -18.56 -13.81 0.47
CA LYS A 32 -19.45 -14.45 1.46
C LYS A 32 -18.79 -15.27 2.57
N SER A 33 -17.47 -15.47 2.60
CA SER A 33 -16.92 -16.29 3.70
C SER A 33 -15.39 -16.27 3.81
N GLY A 34 -14.76 -15.16 4.10
CA GLY A 34 -13.31 -15.15 4.24
C GLY A 34 -12.72 -13.90 4.87
N PHE A 35 -13.41 -13.32 5.86
CA PHE A 35 -12.67 -12.54 6.84
C PHE A 35 -11.88 -13.55 7.66
N ALA A 36 -10.58 -13.75 7.33
CA ALA A 36 -9.69 -14.42 8.26
C ALA A 36 -9.86 -13.70 9.60
N GLU A 37 -10.03 -14.46 10.69
CA GLU A 37 -10.05 -13.91 12.04
C GLU A 37 -8.72 -13.20 12.25
N ILE A 38 -8.70 -11.90 11.89
CA ILE A 38 -7.74 -10.99 12.48
C ILE A 38 -7.90 -11.21 13.97
N SER A 39 -6.81 -11.44 14.69
CA SER A 39 -6.85 -11.52 16.14
C SER A 39 -7.82 -10.45 16.62
N GLY A 40 -8.97 -10.84 17.18
CA GLY A 40 -10.16 -9.98 17.42
C GLY A 40 -9.91 -8.68 18.19
N SER A 41 -8.64 -8.36 18.44
CA SER A 41 -8.12 -7.15 19.03
C SER A 41 -7.89 -6.02 18.01
N VAL A 42 -7.54 -6.31 16.75
CA VAL A 42 -7.23 -5.30 15.73
C VAL A 42 -8.50 -4.77 15.07
N GLU A 43 -9.47 -5.64 14.80
CA GLU A 43 -10.82 -5.24 14.33
C GLU A 43 -11.54 -4.33 15.31
N LYS A 44 -11.44 -4.61 16.62
CA LYS A 44 -12.01 -3.76 17.68
C LYS A 44 -11.43 -2.35 17.70
N LEU A 45 -10.26 -2.15 17.06
CA LEU A 45 -9.65 -0.84 16.86
C LEU A 45 -10.08 -0.16 15.53
N GLY A 46 -11.06 -0.77 14.82
CA GLY A 46 -11.61 -0.23 13.58
C GLY A 46 -10.78 -0.55 12.33
N TRP A 47 -9.85 -1.50 12.42
CA TRP A 47 -9.08 -1.97 11.27
C TRP A 47 -9.78 -3.12 10.56
N ARG A 48 -9.66 -3.17 9.22
CA ARG A 48 -10.12 -4.27 8.38
C ARG A 48 -8.95 -4.76 7.55
N GLU A 49 -8.84 -6.06 7.36
CA GLU A 49 -7.81 -6.64 6.50
C GLU A 49 -8.19 -6.56 5.02
N ILE A 50 -7.19 -6.29 4.18
CA ILE A 50 -7.24 -6.44 2.73
C ILE A 50 -6.27 -7.57 2.38
N GLN A 51 -6.81 -8.67 1.86
CA GLN A 51 -6.05 -9.82 1.40
C GLN A 51 -5.88 -9.78 -0.11
N PHE A 52 -4.77 -10.34 -0.61
CA PHE A 52 -4.52 -10.47 -2.04
C PHE A 52 -4.74 -11.91 -2.47
N VAL A 53 -5.34 -12.09 -3.66
CA VAL A 53 -5.60 -13.42 -4.22
C VAL A 53 -4.28 -14.16 -4.43
N ASP A 54 -4.26 -15.45 -4.05
CA ASP A 54 -3.09 -16.34 -4.16
C ASP A 54 -1.86 -15.88 -3.36
N LYS A 55 -2.05 -14.99 -2.38
CA LYS A 55 -0.99 -14.57 -1.47
C LYS A 55 -1.29 -15.01 -0.04
N LYS A 56 -0.25 -15.40 0.69
CA LYS A 56 -0.33 -15.64 2.12
C LYS A 56 -0.53 -14.31 2.84
N SER A 57 -1.47 -14.25 3.77
CA SER A 57 -1.73 -13.05 4.58
C SER A 57 -0.73 -12.89 5.72
N ASN A 58 -0.45 -11.65 6.07
CA ASN A 58 0.28 -11.29 7.28
C ASN A 58 -0.55 -11.61 8.54
N ARG A 59 0.10 -11.70 9.68
CA ARG A 59 -0.57 -11.75 10.96
C ARG A 59 -0.47 -10.39 11.64
N PHE A 60 -1.62 -9.75 11.87
CA PHE A 60 -1.71 -8.49 12.59
C PHE A 60 -2.20 -8.72 14.02
N SER A 61 -1.56 -8.09 14.98
CA SER A 61 -1.91 -8.20 16.40
C SER A 61 -1.72 -6.89 17.15
N LYS A 62 -2.42 -6.75 18.28
CA LYS A 62 -2.25 -5.62 19.18
C LYS A 62 -1.00 -5.85 20.05
N CYS A 63 -0.12 -4.84 20.14
CA CYS A 63 1.10 -4.88 20.96
C CYS A 63 1.13 -3.84 22.09
N GLY A 64 -0.02 -3.34 22.49
CA GLY A 64 -0.23 -2.33 23.52
C GLY A 64 -1.27 -1.30 23.10
N GLN A 65 -1.39 -0.22 23.84
CA GLN A 65 -2.33 0.84 23.52
C GLN A 65 -1.89 1.53 22.20
N GLY A 66 -2.77 1.55 21.21
CA GLY A 66 -2.51 2.17 19.90
C GLY A 66 -1.36 1.53 19.11
N CYS A 67 -0.87 0.37 19.54
CA CYS A 67 0.22 -0.35 18.90
C CYS A 67 -0.30 -1.54 18.10
N ILE A 68 0.20 -1.68 16.87
CA ILE A 68 -0.05 -2.79 15.95
C ILE A 68 1.29 -3.45 15.64
N GLN A 69 1.35 -4.76 15.79
CA GLN A 69 2.41 -5.62 15.31
C GLN A 69 1.96 -6.29 14.02
N VAL A 70 2.85 -6.40 13.06
CA VAL A 70 2.70 -7.19 11.86
C VAL A 70 3.82 -8.20 11.74
N ASP A 71 3.46 -9.48 11.67
CA ASP A 71 4.38 -10.58 11.36
C ASP A 71 4.12 -11.01 9.92
N SER A 72 5.15 -10.97 9.10
CA SER A 72 5.15 -11.33 7.69
C SER A 72 6.15 -12.45 7.45
N ASP A 73 5.71 -13.54 6.83
CA ASP A 73 6.54 -14.70 6.54
C ASP A 73 6.18 -15.20 5.13
N SER A 74 6.97 -14.78 4.14
CA SER A 74 6.69 -15.00 2.72
C SER A 74 5.23 -14.60 2.40
N ALA A 75 4.82 -13.42 2.86
CA ALA A 75 3.42 -13.00 2.93
C ALA A 75 3.24 -11.53 2.57
N VAL A 76 2.04 -11.19 2.10
CA VAL A 76 1.60 -9.82 1.91
C VAL A 76 0.11 -9.69 2.18
N SER A 77 -0.26 -8.78 3.03
CA SER A 77 -1.62 -8.24 3.19
C SER A 77 -1.55 -6.88 3.85
N MET A 78 -2.68 -6.19 3.92
CA MET A 78 -2.78 -4.87 4.53
C MET A 78 -3.92 -4.86 5.54
N ILE A 79 -3.81 -3.98 6.53
CA ILE A 79 -4.98 -3.55 7.29
C ILE A 79 -5.28 -2.10 6.97
N GLN A 80 -6.56 -1.77 6.84
CA GLN A 80 -7.02 -0.40 6.57
C GLN A 80 -7.98 0.08 7.64
N ARG A 81 -7.97 1.39 7.86
CA ARG A 81 -8.96 2.10 8.67
C ARG A 81 -9.46 3.31 7.91
N SER A 82 -10.80 3.41 7.76
CA SER A 82 -11.43 4.57 7.13
C SER A 82 -11.24 5.80 8.00
N LEU A 83 -10.98 6.91 7.36
CA LEU A 83 -10.79 8.22 7.96
C LEU A 83 -11.63 9.25 7.21
N LYS A 84 -11.93 10.35 7.89
CA LYS A 84 -12.51 11.56 7.28
C LYS A 84 -11.71 12.74 7.82
N ILE A 85 -10.47 12.88 7.35
CA ILE A 85 -9.57 13.95 7.79
C ILE A 85 -9.56 15.03 6.74
N ASP A 86 -9.95 16.23 7.12
CA ASP A 86 -9.69 17.44 6.34
C ASP A 86 -8.19 17.76 6.46
N ILE A 87 -7.48 17.59 5.34
CA ILE A 87 -6.03 17.76 5.30
C ILE A 87 -5.63 19.23 5.32
N THR A 88 -6.55 20.14 5.04
CA THR A 88 -6.28 21.59 5.14
C THR A 88 -6.20 22.03 6.60
N GLU A 89 -6.91 21.33 7.49
CA GLU A 89 -6.88 21.57 8.93
C GLU A 89 -5.81 20.75 9.64
N LYS A 90 -5.58 19.51 9.23
CA LYS A 90 -4.71 18.53 9.90
C LYS A 90 -3.74 17.89 8.90
N LYS A 91 -2.78 18.65 8.44
CA LYS A 91 -1.86 18.25 7.37
C LYS A 91 -0.67 17.40 7.81
N PHE A 92 -0.35 17.38 9.10
CA PHE A 92 0.75 16.58 9.60
C PHE A 92 0.27 15.22 10.07
N LEU A 93 0.98 14.17 9.65
CA LEU A 93 0.86 12.83 10.21
C LEU A 93 2.14 12.49 10.95
N SER A 94 2.01 12.05 12.21
CA SER A 94 3.10 11.49 12.98
C SER A 94 2.80 10.05 13.37
N TRP A 95 3.84 9.22 13.47
CA TRP A 95 3.79 7.86 13.98
C TRP A 95 5.16 7.43 14.48
N GLU A 96 5.18 6.35 15.23
CA GLU A 96 6.41 5.64 15.57
C GLU A 96 6.35 4.23 14.97
N TRP A 97 7.47 3.76 14.46
CA TRP A 97 7.60 2.41 13.98
C TRP A 97 8.92 1.75 14.35
N LYS A 98 8.95 0.43 14.25
CA LYS A 98 10.11 -0.38 14.62
C LYS A 98 10.13 -1.64 13.77
N LEU A 99 11.32 -2.05 13.31
CA LEU A 99 11.56 -3.39 12.76
C LEU A 99 12.38 -4.22 13.74
N ALA A 100 12.05 -5.51 13.84
CA ALA A 100 12.79 -6.46 14.66
C ALA A 100 13.99 -7.06 13.93
N VAL A 101 13.89 -7.21 12.60
CA VAL A 101 14.91 -7.84 11.75
C VAL A 101 15.28 -6.94 10.57
N PRO A 102 16.48 -7.10 9.98
CA PRO A 102 16.89 -6.33 8.82
C PRO A 102 15.96 -6.59 7.62
N PRO A 103 15.69 -5.59 6.76
CA PRO A 103 15.01 -5.81 5.49
C PRO A 103 15.80 -6.76 4.60
N ALA A 104 15.10 -7.72 3.97
CA ALA A 104 15.68 -8.48 2.88
C ALA A 104 15.99 -7.56 1.68
N PRO A 105 17.00 -7.87 0.87
CA PRO A 105 17.31 -7.10 -0.34
C PRO A 105 16.12 -7.10 -1.30
N SER A 106 15.64 -5.92 -1.67
CA SER A 106 14.51 -5.68 -2.56
C SER A 106 14.78 -4.48 -3.47
N ASP A 107 13.94 -4.31 -4.50
CA ASP A 107 13.96 -3.17 -5.43
C ASP A 107 12.54 -2.65 -5.59
N LEU A 108 12.22 -1.58 -4.89
CA LEU A 108 10.87 -1.01 -4.81
C LEU A 108 10.30 -0.53 -6.16
N ALA A 109 11.16 -0.30 -7.16
CA ALA A 109 10.74 0.10 -8.50
C ALA A 109 10.43 -1.08 -9.42
N ARG A 110 10.72 -2.33 -8.99
CA ARG A 110 10.66 -3.50 -9.82
C ARG A 110 9.62 -4.50 -9.35
N LYS A 111 8.59 -4.71 -10.16
CA LYS A 111 7.53 -5.70 -9.93
C LYS A 111 8.11 -7.10 -9.66
N GLY A 112 7.62 -7.76 -8.62
CA GLY A 112 8.11 -9.08 -8.19
C GLY A 112 9.45 -9.04 -7.46
N LYS A 113 9.87 -7.84 -7.01
CA LYS A 113 11.05 -7.59 -6.16
C LYS A 113 10.84 -6.42 -5.21
N ASP A 114 9.61 -5.92 -5.13
CA ASP A 114 9.29 -4.65 -4.45
C ASP A 114 8.88 -4.82 -2.98
N ASP A 115 9.34 -5.89 -2.34
CA ASP A 115 9.12 -6.13 -0.93
C ASP A 115 9.56 -4.95 -0.06
N ARG A 116 8.74 -4.66 0.93
CA ARG A 116 8.95 -3.62 1.92
C ARG A 116 8.48 -4.10 3.29
N PRO A 117 9.40 -4.26 4.24
CA PRO A 117 9.11 -4.89 5.51
C PRO A 117 8.07 -4.13 6.36
N LEU A 118 7.89 -2.84 6.10
CA LEU A 118 6.89 -2.03 6.77
C LEU A 118 6.54 -0.79 5.95
N ALA A 119 5.24 -0.51 5.84
CA ALA A 119 4.76 0.68 5.15
C ALA A 119 3.48 1.23 5.80
N VAL A 120 3.35 2.56 5.78
CA VAL A 120 2.14 3.30 6.13
C VAL A 120 1.63 3.98 4.86
N TYR A 121 0.36 3.74 4.51
CA TYR A 121 -0.26 4.29 3.31
C TYR A 121 -1.34 5.29 3.68
N ILE A 122 -1.44 6.32 2.87
CA ILE A 122 -2.49 7.32 2.91
C ILE A 122 -3.19 7.30 1.56
N THR A 123 -4.51 7.14 1.58
CA THR A 123 -5.31 7.19 0.35
C THR A 123 -6.14 8.46 0.32
N PHE A 124 -6.31 8.97 -0.88
CA PHE A 124 -7.08 10.18 -1.15
C PHE A 124 -8.30 9.82 -1.99
N PRO A 125 -9.44 10.50 -1.78
CA PRO A 125 -10.59 10.36 -2.67
C PRO A 125 -10.21 10.67 -4.12
N PHE A 126 -10.95 10.07 -5.06
CA PHE A 126 -10.72 10.37 -6.47
C PHE A 126 -11.13 11.81 -6.79
N ASP A 127 -10.20 12.56 -7.37
CA ASP A 127 -10.43 13.96 -7.76
C ASP A 127 -10.59 14.05 -9.28
N TYR A 128 -11.84 14.13 -9.73
CA TYR A 128 -12.16 14.26 -11.16
C TYR A 128 -11.57 15.51 -11.80
N GLN A 129 -11.36 16.59 -11.06
CA GLN A 129 -10.87 17.85 -11.62
C GLN A 129 -9.38 17.77 -11.96
N ASN A 130 -8.60 17.13 -11.08
CA ASN A 130 -7.14 17.01 -11.19
C ASN A 130 -6.68 15.63 -11.70
N ALA A 131 -7.61 14.72 -12.03
CA ALA A 131 -7.28 13.42 -12.58
C ALA A 131 -6.81 13.52 -14.03
N SER A 132 -5.74 12.79 -14.35
CA SER A 132 -5.28 12.61 -15.73
C SER A 132 -6.28 11.84 -16.56
N MET A 133 -6.13 11.85 -17.88
CA MET A 133 -6.99 11.08 -18.80
C MET A 133 -6.92 9.57 -18.49
N SER A 134 -5.75 9.05 -18.15
CA SER A 134 -5.58 7.64 -17.78
C SER A 134 -6.27 7.29 -16.45
N GLU A 135 -6.17 8.16 -15.43
CA GLU A 135 -6.87 7.99 -14.16
C GLU A 135 -8.40 7.96 -14.36
N ARG A 136 -8.93 8.87 -15.18
CA ARG A 136 -10.37 8.90 -15.50
C ARG A 136 -10.82 7.65 -16.27
N ALA A 137 -10.03 7.21 -17.26
CA ALA A 137 -10.35 6.02 -18.05
C ALA A 137 -10.38 4.74 -17.22
N MET A 138 -9.51 4.65 -16.19
CA MET A 138 -9.45 3.50 -15.30
C MET A 138 -10.47 3.53 -14.15
N ARG A 139 -11.03 4.69 -13.84
CA ARG A 139 -11.93 4.88 -12.70
C ARG A 139 -13.13 3.92 -12.67
N PRO A 140 -13.88 3.68 -13.78
CA PRO A 140 -15.01 2.75 -13.76
C PRO A 140 -14.60 1.32 -13.37
N LEU A 141 -13.42 0.87 -13.79
CA LEU A 141 -12.90 -0.45 -13.43
C LEU A 141 -12.55 -0.55 -11.95
N LEU A 142 -11.96 0.50 -11.40
CA LEU A 142 -11.65 0.58 -9.95
C LEU A 142 -12.93 0.60 -9.13
N GLU A 143 -13.95 1.37 -9.52
CA GLU A 143 -15.24 1.41 -8.85
C GLU A 143 -16.00 0.09 -8.94
N PHE A 144 -15.91 -0.61 -10.07
CA PHE A 144 -16.47 -1.94 -10.19
C PHE A 144 -15.82 -2.93 -9.21
N SER A 145 -14.51 -2.82 -8.97
CA SER A 145 -13.74 -3.75 -8.13
C SER A 145 -13.82 -3.39 -6.64
N TYR A 146 -13.87 -2.10 -6.28
CA TYR A 146 -13.75 -1.59 -4.91
C TYR A 146 -14.98 -0.83 -4.42
N GLY A 147 -15.98 -0.65 -5.27
CA GLY A 147 -17.13 0.19 -4.96
C GLY A 147 -16.82 1.69 -5.05
N SER A 148 -17.76 2.50 -4.61
CA SER A 148 -17.67 3.97 -4.66
C SER A 148 -16.54 4.57 -3.82
N GLU A 149 -15.98 3.79 -2.87
CA GLU A 149 -14.86 4.20 -2.01
C GLU A 149 -13.49 3.83 -2.57
N ALA A 150 -13.44 3.38 -3.84
CA ALA A 150 -12.18 3.12 -4.53
C ALA A 150 -11.25 4.33 -4.40
N PRO A 151 -9.98 4.15 -3.98
CA PRO A 151 -9.07 5.26 -3.81
C PRO A 151 -8.78 5.96 -5.12
N GLY A 152 -8.46 7.23 -5.06
CA GLY A 152 -7.88 7.98 -6.15
C GLY A 152 -6.37 7.79 -6.19
N ARG A 153 -5.63 8.64 -5.48
CA ARG A 153 -4.17 8.55 -5.36
C ARG A 153 -3.76 7.95 -4.03
N VAL A 154 -2.58 7.33 -4.01
CA VAL A 154 -2.01 6.67 -2.83
C VAL A 154 -0.61 7.21 -2.59
N LEU A 155 -0.36 7.72 -1.40
CA LEU A 155 0.96 8.08 -0.91
C LEU A 155 1.37 7.07 0.16
N SER A 156 2.54 6.47 0.04
CA SER A 156 3.03 5.56 1.06
C SER A 156 4.40 5.97 1.59
N TYR A 157 4.56 5.85 2.89
CA TYR A 157 5.81 6.03 3.61
C TYR A 157 6.36 4.65 3.90
N VAL A 158 7.56 4.35 3.38
CA VAL A 158 8.08 3.00 3.37
C VAL A 158 9.40 2.88 4.14
N TRP A 159 9.56 1.74 4.79
CA TRP A 159 10.85 1.24 5.21
C TRP A 159 11.39 0.37 4.07
N ALA A 160 12.44 0.79 3.43
CA ALA A 160 13.04 0.14 2.27
C ALA A 160 14.22 -0.77 2.67
N SER A 161 14.78 -1.50 1.72
CA SER A 161 16.03 -2.22 1.92
C SER A 161 17.25 -1.32 1.64
N ALA A 162 17.48 -0.95 0.40
CA ALA A 162 18.71 -0.25 -0.02
C ALA A 162 18.50 1.22 -0.43
N GLU A 163 17.26 1.61 -0.74
CA GLU A 163 16.96 2.93 -1.26
C GLU A 163 17.27 4.04 -0.26
N SER A 164 17.70 5.17 -0.78
CA SER A 164 18.05 6.31 0.08
C SER A 164 16.81 6.96 0.71
N LYS A 165 16.95 7.37 1.95
CA LYS A 165 15.92 8.15 2.66
C LYS A 165 15.57 9.40 1.86
N GLY A 166 14.28 9.70 1.76
CA GLY A 166 13.72 10.81 0.98
C GLY A 166 13.49 10.49 -0.49
N LYS A 167 14.00 9.36 -1.02
CA LYS A 167 13.75 8.97 -2.41
C LYS A 167 12.26 8.74 -2.64
N VAL A 168 11.74 9.33 -3.71
CA VAL A 168 10.39 9.07 -4.23
C VAL A 168 10.47 8.01 -5.31
N ILE A 169 9.61 7.01 -5.21
CA ILE A 169 9.56 5.87 -6.14
C ILE A 169 8.12 5.70 -6.59
N GLU A 170 7.93 5.51 -7.89
CA GLU A 170 6.65 5.11 -8.45
C GLU A 170 6.40 3.63 -8.18
N SER A 171 5.23 3.29 -7.64
CA SER A 171 4.90 1.89 -7.39
C SER A 171 4.80 1.12 -8.71
N PRO A 172 5.44 -0.05 -8.82
CA PRO A 172 5.37 -0.87 -10.03
C PRO A 172 3.97 -1.42 -10.31
N PHE A 173 3.04 -1.30 -9.35
CA PHE A 173 1.66 -1.73 -9.49
C PHE A 173 0.67 -0.57 -9.66
N GLY A 174 0.84 0.49 -8.89
CA GLY A 174 -0.04 1.66 -8.90
C GLY A 174 0.36 2.74 -9.92
N GLY A 175 1.53 2.61 -10.53
CA GLY A 175 2.04 3.58 -11.51
C GLY A 175 2.03 5.00 -10.94
N THR A 176 1.65 5.95 -11.78
CA THR A 176 1.61 7.39 -11.41
C THR A 176 0.65 7.71 -10.26
N GLN A 177 -0.33 6.83 -9.99
CA GLN A 177 -1.32 7.02 -8.93
C GLN A 177 -0.82 6.59 -7.54
N HIS A 178 0.29 5.86 -7.45
CA HIS A 178 0.87 5.43 -6.18
C HIS A 178 2.34 5.78 -6.11
N LYS A 179 2.68 6.70 -5.22
CA LYS A 179 4.05 7.14 -4.94
C LYS A 179 4.49 6.67 -3.55
N MET A 180 5.71 6.17 -3.48
CA MET A 180 6.35 5.70 -2.24
C MET A 180 7.46 6.67 -1.86
N ILE A 181 7.46 7.16 -0.61
CA ILE A 181 8.53 7.98 -0.04
C ILE A 181 9.30 7.15 0.97
N VAL A 182 10.58 6.95 0.72
CA VAL A 182 11.46 6.20 1.62
C VAL A 182 11.74 7.01 2.87
N LYS A 183 11.32 6.51 4.03
CA LYS A 183 11.59 7.15 5.34
C LYS A 183 12.74 6.46 6.05
N ARG A 184 12.85 5.14 5.95
CA ARG A 184 13.89 4.31 6.59
C ARG A 184 14.42 3.28 5.59
N ASN A 185 15.60 2.72 5.89
CA ASN A 185 16.22 1.66 5.11
C ASN A 185 17.08 0.75 5.97
N ASN A 186 17.88 -0.14 5.37
CA ASN A 186 18.75 -1.11 6.04
C ASN A 186 19.84 -0.48 6.94
N ARG A 187 20.10 0.83 6.83
CA ARG A 187 21.02 1.57 7.71
C ARG A 187 20.33 2.11 8.96
N SER A 188 19.01 2.00 9.02
CA SER A 188 18.24 2.48 10.17
C SER A 188 18.39 1.51 11.35
N ARG A 189 18.36 2.03 12.57
CA ARG A 189 18.49 1.23 13.79
C ARG A 189 17.30 0.27 13.91
N LEU A 190 17.58 -0.99 14.20
CA LEU A 190 16.60 -2.03 14.45
C LEU A 190 16.29 -2.14 15.96
N GLY A 191 15.13 -2.73 16.28
CA GLY A 191 14.72 -2.99 17.65
C GLY A 191 14.35 -1.76 18.47
N VAL A 192 14.47 -0.55 17.91
CA VAL A 192 14.13 0.71 18.59
C VAL A 192 13.00 1.42 17.89
N TRP A 193 12.20 2.15 18.64
CA TRP A 193 11.16 3.01 18.11
C TRP A 193 11.79 4.21 17.41
N LEU A 194 11.39 4.44 16.17
CA LEU A 194 11.80 5.58 15.36
C LEU A 194 10.55 6.40 15.02
N GLU A 195 10.61 7.68 15.31
CA GLU A 195 9.53 8.63 15.06
C GLU A 195 9.60 9.17 13.63
N GLU A 196 8.44 9.36 13.03
CA GLU A 196 8.23 10.09 11.80
C GLU A 196 7.19 11.18 12.02
N LYS A 197 7.41 12.31 11.35
CA LYS A 197 6.43 13.38 11.17
C LYS A 197 6.55 13.88 9.73
N VAL A 198 5.44 13.94 9.02
CA VAL A 198 5.38 14.33 7.62
C VAL A 198 4.29 15.38 7.39
N ASP A 199 4.51 16.30 6.46
CA ASP A 199 3.46 17.17 5.93
C ASP A 199 2.86 16.48 4.70
N ILE A 200 1.71 15.80 4.89
CA ILE A 200 1.05 15.05 3.82
C ILE A 200 0.63 15.95 2.67
N LEU A 201 0.22 17.18 2.96
CA LEU A 201 -0.20 18.13 1.93
C LEU A 201 0.99 18.55 1.05
N ALA A 202 2.12 18.85 1.67
CA ALA A 202 3.36 19.16 0.95
C ALA A 202 3.85 17.94 0.13
N ASP A 203 3.95 16.77 0.76
CA ASP A 203 4.37 15.54 0.08
C ASP A 203 3.45 15.20 -1.11
N TYR A 204 2.13 15.32 -0.95
CA TYR A 204 1.19 15.10 -2.06
C TYR A 204 1.42 16.08 -3.21
N LYS A 205 1.57 17.37 -2.90
CA LYS A 205 1.80 18.43 -3.88
C LYS A 205 3.09 18.19 -4.66
N ASP A 206 4.14 17.79 -3.97
CA ASP A 206 5.45 17.53 -4.58
C ASP A 206 5.42 16.32 -5.53
N VAL A 207 4.68 15.25 -5.20
CA VAL A 207 4.75 13.99 -5.97
C VAL A 207 3.64 13.83 -7.01
N PHE A 208 2.48 14.49 -6.82
CA PHE A 208 1.32 14.37 -7.71
C PHE A 208 0.91 15.70 -8.36
N GLY A 209 1.33 16.82 -7.80
CA GLY A 209 0.76 18.12 -8.10
C GLY A 209 -0.66 18.30 -7.57
N GLY A 210 -1.14 19.54 -7.51
CA GLY A 210 -2.46 19.88 -6.98
C GLY A 210 -2.55 19.78 -5.45
N GLU A 211 -3.75 19.87 -4.93
CA GLU A 211 -4.01 19.92 -3.48
C GLU A 211 -5.21 19.03 -3.14
N PRO A 212 -5.00 17.94 -2.40
CA PRO A 212 -6.10 17.10 -1.94
C PRO A 212 -6.84 17.81 -0.81
N LYS A 213 -8.16 17.57 -0.70
CA LYS A 213 -8.98 18.15 0.37
C LYS A 213 -9.04 17.26 1.61
N SER A 214 -8.96 15.97 1.42
CA SER A 214 -9.14 15.02 2.53
C SER A 214 -8.36 13.73 2.32
N VAL A 215 -8.12 13.04 3.42
CA VAL A 215 -7.66 11.66 3.47
C VAL A 215 -8.86 10.74 3.69
N SER A 216 -8.94 9.65 2.93
CA SER A 216 -10.01 8.65 3.05
C SER A 216 -9.64 7.46 3.92
N HIS A 217 -8.41 6.95 3.82
CA HIS A 217 -7.95 5.81 4.62
C HIS A 217 -6.50 5.95 5.02
N ILE A 218 -6.16 5.27 6.12
CA ILE A 218 -4.79 4.94 6.49
C ILE A 218 -4.63 3.42 6.49
N LEU A 219 -3.51 2.92 5.96
CA LEU A 219 -3.24 1.49 5.91
C LEU A 219 -1.84 1.18 6.45
N ILE A 220 -1.68 -0.04 6.95
CA ILE A 220 -0.40 -0.61 7.37
C ILE A 220 -0.20 -1.92 6.61
N SER A 221 1.00 -2.14 6.08
CA SER A 221 1.37 -3.38 5.42
C SER A 221 2.80 -3.79 5.76
N SER A 222 3.05 -5.07 5.65
CA SER A 222 4.36 -5.67 5.46
C SER A 222 4.30 -6.54 4.21
N ASP A 223 5.40 -6.62 3.49
CA ASP A 223 5.52 -7.31 2.21
C ASP A 223 6.85 -8.05 2.17
N THR A 224 6.80 -9.38 2.08
CA THR A 224 7.95 -10.29 2.15
C THR A 224 7.79 -11.49 1.22
N ASP A 225 6.79 -11.47 0.34
CA ASP A 225 6.42 -12.63 -0.46
C ASP A 225 7.33 -12.83 -1.69
N ASP A 226 7.82 -11.78 -2.28
CA ASP A 226 8.72 -11.85 -3.42
C ASP A 226 10.14 -12.32 -3.04
N THR A 227 10.62 -11.92 -1.88
CA THR A 227 11.95 -12.31 -1.35
C THR A 227 11.91 -13.59 -0.51
N LEU A 228 10.71 -14.15 -0.29
CA LEU A 228 10.49 -15.31 0.58
C LEU A 228 11.14 -15.12 1.95
N SER A 229 11.03 -13.93 2.50
CA SER A 229 11.67 -13.53 3.75
C SER A 229 10.69 -13.47 4.91
N PHE A 230 11.22 -13.19 6.09
CA PHE A 230 10.46 -12.97 7.31
C PHE A 230 10.72 -11.59 7.87
N ASN A 231 9.68 -10.96 8.41
CA ASN A 231 9.79 -9.71 9.14
C ASN A 231 8.78 -9.60 10.28
N THR A 232 9.16 -8.91 11.35
CA THR A 232 8.25 -8.41 12.37
C THR A 232 8.40 -6.91 12.50
N GLY A 233 7.33 -6.20 12.15
CA GLY A 233 7.21 -4.76 12.21
C GLY A 233 6.20 -4.30 13.27
N PHE A 234 6.36 -3.07 13.73
CA PHE A 234 5.47 -2.45 14.73
C PHE A 234 5.19 -1.01 14.34
N VAL A 235 3.93 -0.58 14.51
CA VAL A 235 3.49 0.81 14.30
C VAL A 235 2.62 1.25 15.47
N LYS A 236 2.85 2.44 15.99
CA LYS A 236 2.03 3.03 17.06
C LYS A 236 1.90 4.55 16.93
N ASN A 237 1.05 5.14 17.76
CA ASN A 237 0.91 6.60 17.96
C ASN A 237 0.65 7.38 16.67
N MET A 238 -0.15 6.79 15.76
CA MET A 238 -0.54 7.49 14.51
C MET A 238 -1.52 8.62 14.82
N GLN A 239 -1.12 9.86 14.53
CA GLN A 239 -1.90 11.07 14.79
C GLN A 239 -1.84 12.05 13.63
N PHE A 240 -2.99 12.62 13.29
CA PHE A 240 -3.10 13.77 12.39
C PHE A 240 -3.23 15.05 13.21
N THR A 241 -2.36 16.02 12.93
CA THR A 241 -2.30 17.30 13.67
C THR A 241 -2.21 18.50 12.72
N PRO A 242 -2.62 19.70 13.17
CA PRO A 242 -2.46 20.93 12.40
C PRO A 242 -1.01 21.42 12.32
N HIS A 243 -0.18 21.05 13.31
CA HIS A 243 1.22 21.52 13.47
C HIS A 243 2.17 20.34 13.67
#